data_66083cac8544591ab8f733902757a374
#
_entry.id   66083cac8544591ab8f733902757a374
#
_cell.length_a   1.000
_cell.length_b   1.000
_cell.length_c   1.000
_cell.angle_alpha   90.00
_cell.angle_beta   90.00
_cell.angle_gamma   90.00
#
_symmetry.space_group_name_H-M   'P 1'
#
loop_
_entity.id
_entity.type
_entity.pdbx_description
1 polymer ?
#
loop_
_entity_poly.entity_id
_entity_poly.type
_entity_poly.pdbx_seq_one_letter_code
_entity_poly.pdbx_strand_id
1 'polypeptide(L)'
;EYTLLEQHTVYHLGCKWGCLKDKTTDEPKWNSPSWGLLEGDSRYSLQLSLSGGEAFVIGGVDTVMSGRIYFGTTDITDDVMADDATEVEWFRNSGNVPADNLWTPEYVDGNRLAIHIDNGNQHGVGSDFGFVSRSVAFICRVFIPVEGEMQQIEQRFGFDIL
;
A
#
# COMPACT_ATOMS: atom_id res chain seq x y z
N GLU A 1 -12.27 -14.05 42.65
CA GLU A 1 -10.93 -13.58 43.02
C GLU A 1 -10.14 -13.39 41.73
N TYR A 2 -10.09 -12.14 41.22
CA TYR A 2 -9.29 -11.83 40.05
C TYR A 2 -7.85 -11.67 40.52
N THR A 3 -7.02 -12.63 40.21
CA THR A 3 -5.58 -12.46 40.33
C THR A 3 -5.20 -11.47 39.23
N LEU A 4 -4.72 -10.30 39.59
CA LEU A 4 -4.03 -9.41 38.67
C LEU A 4 -2.75 -10.13 38.24
N LEU A 5 -2.86 -10.91 37.18
CA LEU A 5 -1.70 -11.39 36.47
C LEU A 5 -0.97 -10.15 35.93
N GLU A 6 0.28 -9.98 36.27
CA GLU A 6 1.10 -8.92 35.67
C GLU A 6 1.01 -9.06 34.16
N GLN A 7 0.41 -8.05 33.53
CA GLN A 7 0.32 -8.03 32.08
C GLN A 7 1.73 -7.89 31.51
N HIS A 8 2.21 -8.91 30.86
CA HIS A 8 3.49 -8.85 30.16
C HIS A 8 3.40 -7.84 29.01
N THR A 9 4.31 -6.88 29.01
CA THR A 9 4.41 -5.87 27.97
C THR A 9 5.73 -5.97 27.25
N VAL A 10 5.72 -5.75 25.96
CA VAL A 10 6.92 -5.72 25.12
C VAL A 10 6.92 -4.53 24.20
N TYR A 11 8.10 -4.09 23.78
CA TYR A 11 8.27 -3.12 22.72
C TYR A 11 8.62 -3.86 21.42
N HIS A 12 7.81 -3.64 20.41
CA HIS A 12 8.01 -4.25 19.10
C HIS A 12 7.36 -3.38 18.01
N LEU A 13 7.96 -3.30 16.83
CA LEU A 13 7.48 -2.46 15.72
C LEU A 13 7.27 -0.98 16.10
N GLY A 14 8.11 -0.45 16.97
CA GLY A 14 7.99 0.93 17.47
C GLY A 14 6.82 1.17 18.41
N CYS A 15 6.14 0.14 18.84
CA CYS A 15 4.96 0.19 19.69
C CYS A 15 5.16 -0.60 20.99
N LYS A 16 4.37 -0.27 22.00
CA LYS A 16 4.25 -1.06 23.24
C LYS A 16 3.01 -1.93 23.15
N TRP A 17 3.18 -3.20 23.40
CA TRP A 17 2.14 -4.22 23.31
C TRP A 17 1.90 -4.87 24.67
N GLY A 18 0.65 -5.12 24.98
CA GLY A 18 0.23 -5.90 26.15
C GLY A 18 -0.22 -7.30 25.73
N CYS A 19 0.26 -8.31 26.43
CA CYS A 19 -0.16 -9.69 26.19
C CYS A 19 -1.61 -9.89 26.65
N LEU A 20 -2.44 -10.46 25.76
CA LEU A 20 -3.86 -10.72 26.00
C LEU A 20 -4.15 -12.19 26.34
N LYS A 21 -3.18 -13.08 26.11
CA LYS A 21 -3.31 -14.52 26.31
C LYS A 21 -2.26 -15.04 27.27
N ASP A 22 -2.66 -16.03 28.05
CA ASP A 22 -1.73 -16.81 28.85
C ASP A 22 -0.83 -17.65 27.92
N LYS A 23 0.48 -17.50 28.03
CA LYS A 23 1.49 -18.28 27.31
C LYS A 23 1.35 -18.25 25.79
N THR A 24 1.55 -17.08 25.19
CA THR A 24 1.65 -16.97 23.75
C THR A 24 3.10 -17.02 23.27
N THR A 25 3.30 -17.67 22.12
CA THR A 25 4.54 -17.60 21.34
C THR A 25 4.37 -16.71 20.10
N ASP A 26 3.17 -16.14 19.95
CA ASP A 26 2.87 -15.23 18.84
C ASP A 26 3.72 -13.97 18.96
N GLU A 27 4.14 -13.46 17.83
CA GLU A 27 4.85 -12.19 17.74
C GLU A 27 3.86 -11.02 17.90
N PRO A 28 4.22 -9.97 18.67
CA PRO A 28 3.38 -8.78 18.77
C PRO A 28 3.30 -8.05 17.42
N LYS A 29 2.13 -7.99 16.87
CA LYS A 29 1.88 -7.27 15.61
C LYS A 29 0.41 -6.92 15.46
N TRP A 30 0.11 -6.07 14.46
CA TRP A 30 -1.21 -5.49 14.21
C TRP A 30 -2.35 -6.50 14.05
N ASN A 31 -2.08 -7.73 13.61
CA ASN A 31 -3.08 -8.76 13.36
C ASN A 31 -2.99 -9.95 14.33
N SER A 32 -2.26 -9.83 15.42
CA SER A 32 -2.16 -10.90 16.40
C SER A 32 -3.29 -10.83 17.42
N PRO A 33 -4.09 -11.90 17.59
CA PRO A 33 -5.12 -11.94 18.62
C PRO A 33 -4.57 -12.09 20.04
N SER A 34 -3.26 -12.29 20.17
CA SER A 34 -2.57 -12.52 21.43
C SER A 34 -2.00 -11.24 22.03
N TRP A 35 -1.97 -10.15 21.28
CA TRP A 35 -1.37 -8.89 21.68
C TRP A 35 -2.28 -7.70 21.42
N GLY A 36 -2.38 -6.81 22.38
CA GLY A 36 -3.08 -5.55 22.26
C GLY A 36 -2.10 -4.37 22.24
N LEU A 37 -2.34 -3.39 21.38
CA LEU A 37 -1.55 -2.17 21.35
C LEU A 37 -1.82 -1.31 22.57
N LEU A 38 -0.79 -0.90 23.31
CA LEU A 38 -0.86 0.00 24.47
C LEU A 38 -0.38 1.40 24.15
N GLU A 39 0.73 1.53 23.44
CA GLU A 39 1.34 2.81 23.06
C GLU A 39 1.97 2.71 21.68
N GLY A 40 1.97 3.81 20.93
CA GLY A 40 2.60 3.93 19.64
C GLY A 40 1.63 4.33 18.53
N ASP A 41 2.16 4.51 17.33
CA ASP A 41 1.36 4.85 16.15
C ASP A 41 0.78 3.56 15.52
N SER A 42 -0.54 3.42 15.58
CA SER A 42 -1.28 2.28 15.04
C SER A 42 -1.87 2.55 13.65
N ARG A 43 -1.47 3.64 13.02
CA ARG A 43 -2.00 4.00 11.70
C ARG A 43 -1.33 3.18 10.61
N TYR A 44 -2.16 2.67 9.71
CA TYR A 44 -1.71 2.08 8.46
C TYR A 44 -1.57 3.16 7.42
N SER A 45 -0.52 3.11 6.64
CA SER A 45 -0.32 4.03 5.52
C SER A 45 0.31 3.34 4.31
N LEU A 46 0.02 3.87 3.15
CA LEU A 46 0.59 3.42 1.88
C LEU A 46 1.39 4.58 1.30
N GLN A 47 2.62 4.32 0.90
CA GLN A 47 3.47 5.27 0.20
C GLN A 47 3.75 4.77 -1.20
N LEU A 48 3.62 5.64 -2.18
CA LEU A 48 3.94 5.37 -3.59
C LEU A 48 5.20 6.13 -3.98
N SER A 49 6.06 5.47 -4.74
CA SER A 49 7.28 6.07 -5.26
C SER A 49 7.54 5.63 -6.70
N LEU A 50 8.29 6.43 -7.43
CA LEU A 50 8.70 6.15 -8.81
C LEU A 50 10.18 5.82 -8.86
N SER A 51 10.55 4.78 -9.62
CA SER A 51 11.95 4.36 -9.79
C SER A 51 12.79 5.36 -10.57
N GLY A 52 12.16 6.13 -11.47
CA GLY A 52 12.80 7.14 -12.32
C GLY A 52 12.89 8.55 -11.72
N GLY A 53 12.45 8.70 -10.44
CA GLY A 53 12.32 10.03 -9.82
C GLY A 53 11.06 10.78 -10.26
N GLU A 54 10.85 11.97 -9.71
CA GLU A 54 9.63 12.77 -9.94
C GLU A 54 9.68 13.68 -11.18
N ALA A 55 10.80 13.71 -11.90
CA ALA A 55 10.96 14.57 -13.07
C ALA A 55 10.68 13.80 -14.36
N PHE A 56 9.63 14.21 -15.06
CA PHE A 56 9.30 13.65 -16.37
C PHE A 56 9.86 14.53 -17.48
N VAL A 57 10.56 13.89 -18.40
CA VAL A 57 11.13 14.55 -19.57
C VAL A 57 10.12 14.53 -20.72
N ILE A 58 10.06 15.62 -21.47
CA ILE A 58 9.30 15.68 -22.72
C ILE A 58 9.71 14.51 -23.63
N GLY A 59 8.77 13.62 -23.92
CA GLY A 59 8.95 12.59 -24.91
C GLY A 59 8.93 11.13 -24.45
N GLY A 60 8.84 10.85 -23.16
CA GLY A 60 8.70 9.46 -22.71
C GLY A 60 8.65 9.28 -21.22
N VAL A 61 7.69 8.51 -20.77
CA VAL A 61 7.62 7.98 -19.41
C VAL A 61 7.89 6.48 -19.50
N ASP A 62 8.91 6.03 -18.80
CA ASP A 62 9.22 4.62 -18.61
C ASP A 62 9.73 4.47 -17.16
N THR A 63 8.85 4.09 -16.26
CA THR A 63 9.13 4.05 -14.84
C THR A 63 8.32 2.94 -14.15
N VAL A 64 8.75 2.58 -12.96
CA VAL A 64 8.01 1.68 -12.08
C VAL A 64 7.48 2.48 -10.90
N MET A 65 6.18 2.40 -10.68
CA MET A 65 5.53 2.90 -9.47
C MET A 65 5.39 1.76 -8.48
N SER A 66 5.94 1.95 -7.28
CA SER A 66 5.95 0.94 -6.24
C SER A 66 5.28 1.44 -4.97
N GLY A 67 4.52 0.56 -4.33
CA GLY A 67 3.88 0.80 -3.04
C GLY A 67 4.65 0.16 -1.89
N ARG A 68 4.68 0.85 -0.75
CA ARG A 68 5.16 0.31 0.54
C ARG A 68 4.09 0.57 1.60
N ILE A 69 3.86 -0.42 2.44
CA ILE A 69 2.84 -0.39 3.49
C ILE A 69 3.54 -0.22 4.84
N TYR A 70 3.04 0.72 5.63
CA TYR A 70 3.60 1.02 6.94
C TYR A 70 2.55 0.87 8.03
N PHE A 71 3.00 0.38 9.17
CA PHE A 71 2.31 0.49 10.45
C PHE A 71 3.09 1.48 11.31
N GLY A 72 2.52 2.67 11.51
CA GLY A 72 3.28 3.79 12.04
C GLY A 72 4.48 4.12 11.15
N THR A 73 5.69 3.96 11.65
CA THR A 73 6.95 4.18 10.92
C THR A 73 7.61 2.89 10.45
N THR A 74 7.02 1.74 10.77
CA THR A 74 7.60 0.44 10.43
C THR A 74 7.05 -0.06 9.10
N ASP A 75 7.94 -0.44 8.19
CA ASP A 75 7.59 -1.08 6.92
C ASP A 75 7.12 -2.52 7.17
N ILE A 76 5.86 -2.79 6.86
CA ILE A 76 5.22 -4.09 7.02
C ILE A 76 4.83 -4.72 5.68
N THR A 77 5.32 -4.19 4.58
CA THR A 77 4.92 -4.58 3.21
C THR A 77 5.02 -6.08 2.99
N ASP A 78 6.15 -6.66 3.30
CA ASP A 78 6.41 -8.08 3.02
C ASP A 78 5.48 -8.99 3.81
N ASP A 79 5.22 -8.68 5.07
CA ASP A 79 4.30 -9.44 5.93
C ASP A 79 2.86 -9.33 5.45
N VAL A 80 2.41 -8.12 5.09
CA VAL A 80 1.06 -7.90 4.56
C VAL A 80 0.87 -8.61 3.23
N MET A 81 1.84 -8.53 2.34
CA MET A 81 1.75 -9.15 1.02
C MET A 81 1.92 -10.67 1.04
N ALA A 82 2.47 -11.25 2.10
CA ALA A 82 2.53 -12.69 2.32
C ALA A 82 1.17 -13.30 2.72
N ASP A 83 0.22 -12.47 3.17
CA ASP A 83 -1.14 -12.92 3.49
C ASP A 83 -1.99 -13.01 2.21
N ASP A 84 -2.48 -14.20 1.91
CA ASP A 84 -3.31 -14.46 0.72
C ASP A 84 -4.63 -13.69 0.73
N ALA A 85 -5.10 -13.25 1.89
CA ALA A 85 -6.32 -12.46 2.02
C ALA A 85 -6.12 -10.98 1.71
N THR A 86 -4.87 -10.52 1.57
CA THR A 86 -4.58 -9.13 1.17
C THR A 86 -4.98 -8.91 -0.27
N GLU A 87 -5.77 -7.87 -0.49
CA GLU A 87 -6.22 -7.45 -1.83
C GLU A 87 -5.56 -6.13 -2.21
N VAL A 88 -5.18 -6.00 -3.49
CA VAL A 88 -4.59 -4.77 -4.05
C VAL A 88 -5.32 -4.40 -5.33
N GLU A 89 -5.74 -3.16 -5.42
CA GLU A 89 -6.41 -2.60 -6.58
C GLU A 89 -5.66 -1.36 -7.07
N TRP A 90 -5.55 -1.22 -8.38
CA TRP A 90 -4.99 -0.03 -9.02
C TRP A 90 -6.01 0.61 -9.93
N PHE A 91 -6.04 1.94 -9.90
CA PHE A 91 -6.88 2.76 -10.76
C PHE A 91 -6.05 3.83 -11.43
N ARG A 92 -6.46 4.21 -12.63
CA ARG A 92 -5.92 5.34 -13.38
C ARG A 92 -6.97 6.43 -13.50
N ASN A 93 -6.56 7.66 -13.34
CA ASN A 93 -7.37 8.83 -13.58
C ASN A 93 -6.62 9.79 -14.51
N SER A 94 -6.99 9.79 -15.78
CA SER A 94 -6.40 10.63 -16.83
C SER A 94 -7.34 11.71 -17.33
N GLY A 95 -8.59 11.72 -16.85
CA GLY A 95 -9.67 12.52 -17.40
C GLY A 95 -10.40 11.88 -18.59
N ASN A 96 -9.88 10.79 -19.14
CA ASN A 96 -10.56 9.99 -20.15
C ASN A 96 -11.24 8.78 -19.49
N VAL A 97 -12.46 8.99 -19.01
CA VAL A 97 -13.19 7.96 -18.23
C VAL A 97 -13.36 6.64 -18.98
N PRO A 98 -13.75 6.62 -20.27
CA PRO A 98 -13.86 5.35 -21.00
C PRO A 98 -12.53 4.57 -21.07
N ALA A 99 -11.42 5.26 -21.31
CA ALA A 99 -10.09 4.62 -21.36
C ALA A 99 -9.63 4.17 -19.96
N ASP A 100 -9.88 4.96 -18.93
CA ASP A 100 -9.53 4.62 -17.55
C ASP A 100 -10.30 3.39 -17.05
N ASN A 101 -11.56 3.22 -17.45
CA ASN A 101 -12.35 2.05 -17.10
C ASN A 101 -11.88 0.74 -17.75
N LEU A 102 -11.16 0.84 -18.86
CA LEU A 102 -10.58 -0.30 -19.57
C LEU A 102 -9.12 -0.54 -19.20
N TRP A 103 -8.53 0.38 -18.44
CA TRP A 103 -7.14 0.27 -18.06
C TRP A 103 -6.91 -0.86 -17.05
N THR A 104 -5.85 -1.60 -17.25
CA THR A 104 -5.37 -2.64 -16.34
C THR A 104 -3.90 -2.41 -16.00
N PRO A 105 -3.48 -2.61 -14.74
CA PRO A 105 -2.09 -2.46 -14.36
C PRO A 105 -1.21 -3.56 -14.98
N GLU A 106 0.02 -3.21 -15.35
CA GLU A 106 1.08 -4.17 -15.68
C GLU A 106 1.98 -4.34 -14.45
N TYR A 107 1.86 -5.50 -13.80
CA TYR A 107 2.65 -5.79 -12.62
C TYR A 107 4.10 -6.12 -12.97
N VAL A 108 5.04 -5.63 -12.16
CA VAL A 108 6.46 -5.92 -12.30
C VAL A 108 6.79 -7.20 -11.52
N ASP A 109 7.30 -8.21 -12.23
CA ASP A 109 7.71 -9.50 -11.63
C ASP A 109 6.61 -10.16 -10.78
N GLY A 110 5.35 -9.96 -11.13
CA GLY A 110 4.22 -10.49 -10.38
C GLY A 110 3.94 -9.78 -9.05
N ASN A 111 4.65 -8.71 -8.73
CA ASN A 111 4.43 -7.91 -7.54
C ASN A 111 3.23 -6.99 -7.71
N ARG A 112 2.15 -7.26 -6.99
CA ARG A 112 0.90 -6.48 -7.04
C ARG A 112 1.04 -5.03 -6.54
N LEU A 113 2.11 -4.71 -5.82
CA LEU A 113 2.43 -3.34 -5.37
C LEU A 113 3.41 -2.60 -6.28
N ALA A 114 3.79 -3.18 -7.41
CA ALA A 114 4.68 -2.55 -8.37
C ALA A 114 4.08 -2.63 -9.77
N ILE A 115 3.87 -1.49 -10.40
CA ILE A 115 3.32 -1.40 -11.76
C ILE A 115 4.28 -0.66 -12.68
N HIS A 116 4.36 -1.12 -13.92
CA HIS A 116 5.08 -0.46 -14.98
C HIS A 116 4.22 0.65 -15.60
N ILE A 117 4.79 1.82 -15.74
CA ILE A 117 4.16 2.98 -16.35
C ILE A 117 5.04 3.42 -17.52
N ASP A 118 4.51 3.34 -18.70
CA ASP A 118 5.20 3.74 -19.92
C ASP A 118 4.32 4.64 -20.81
N ASN A 119 4.84 5.01 -21.97
CA ASN A 119 4.08 5.73 -22.99
C ASN A 119 3.13 4.83 -23.80
N GLY A 120 3.07 3.56 -23.47
CA GLY A 120 2.18 2.61 -24.12
C GLY A 120 0.71 2.92 -23.82
N ASN A 121 -0.15 2.53 -24.74
CA ASN A 121 -1.58 2.82 -24.71
C ASN A 121 -2.30 2.13 -23.54
N GLN A 122 -1.72 1.12 -22.95
CA GLN A 122 -2.37 0.32 -21.90
C GLN A 122 -1.92 0.66 -20.49
N HIS A 123 -0.65 1.01 -20.31
CA HIS A 123 -0.02 0.97 -19.01
C HIS A 123 0.30 2.33 -18.43
N GLY A 124 0.20 3.37 -19.18
CA GLY A 124 0.63 4.64 -18.66
C GLY A 124 0.02 5.86 -19.30
N VAL A 125 0.89 6.71 -19.68
CA VAL A 125 0.67 7.99 -20.30
C VAL A 125 1.02 7.88 -21.77
N GLY A 126 0.07 7.61 -22.59
CA GLY A 126 0.31 7.48 -24.02
C GLY A 126 -0.46 8.50 -24.83
N SER A 127 -0.53 8.25 -26.11
CA SER A 127 -1.34 9.04 -27.05
C SER A 127 -2.81 9.15 -26.66
N ASP A 128 -3.31 8.20 -25.85
CA ASP A 128 -4.67 8.22 -25.34
C ASP A 128 -4.95 9.38 -24.38
N PHE A 129 -3.90 9.93 -23.77
CA PHE A 129 -4.00 11.04 -22.83
C PHE A 129 -3.62 12.38 -23.44
N GLY A 130 -2.84 12.38 -24.49
CA GLY A 130 -2.18 13.57 -25.02
C GLY A 130 -3.11 14.68 -25.48
N PHE A 131 -4.37 14.39 -25.69
CA PHE A 131 -5.34 15.36 -26.17
C PHE A 131 -6.34 15.82 -25.13
N VAL A 132 -6.49 15.08 -24.02
CA VAL A 132 -7.54 15.33 -23.04
C VAL A 132 -7.00 15.92 -21.74
N SER A 133 -5.83 15.47 -21.30
CA SER A 133 -5.21 15.99 -20.10
C SER A 133 -3.68 15.84 -20.17
N ARG A 134 -2.99 16.84 -19.64
CA ARG A 134 -1.54 16.76 -19.43
C ARG A 134 -1.18 16.21 -18.06
N SER A 135 -2.16 15.81 -17.30
CA SER A 135 -1.97 15.22 -15.98
C SER A 135 -2.62 13.86 -15.91
N VAL A 136 -2.00 12.96 -15.16
CA VAL A 136 -2.50 11.64 -14.87
C VAL A 136 -2.25 11.33 -13.41
N ALA A 137 -3.17 10.60 -12.80
CA ALA A 137 -2.98 10.07 -11.46
C ALA A 137 -3.20 8.56 -11.45
N PHE A 138 -2.40 7.88 -10.66
CA PHE A 138 -2.57 6.49 -10.32
C PHE A 138 -2.97 6.38 -8.84
N ILE A 139 -3.91 5.51 -8.57
CA ILE A 139 -4.44 5.29 -7.22
C ILE A 139 -4.23 3.82 -6.89
N CYS A 140 -3.54 3.57 -5.79
CA CYS A 140 -3.39 2.23 -5.23
C CYS A 140 -4.25 2.12 -3.98
N ARG A 141 -5.05 1.07 -3.92
CA ARG A 141 -5.88 0.73 -2.78
C ARG A 141 -5.50 -0.65 -2.28
N VAL A 142 -5.25 -0.76 -0.99
CA VAL A 142 -4.89 -2.02 -0.36
C VAL A 142 -5.88 -2.34 0.75
N PHE A 143 -6.36 -3.58 0.77
CA PHE A 143 -7.20 -4.12 1.84
C PHE A 143 -6.36 -5.08 2.66
N ILE A 144 -6.10 -4.71 3.91
CA ILE A 144 -5.27 -5.46 4.84
C ILE A 144 -6.18 -6.23 5.79
N PRO A 145 -6.05 -7.56 5.90
CA PRO A 145 -6.80 -8.32 6.88
C PRO A 145 -6.26 -8.04 8.29
N VAL A 146 -7.14 -7.54 9.15
CA VAL A 146 -6.83 -7.22 10.55
C VAL A 146 -7.95 -7.77 11.43
N GLU A 147 -7.64 -8.75 12.28
CA GLU A 147 -8.59 -9.34 13.23
C GLU A 147 -9.94 -9.75 12.63
N GLY A 148 -9.92 -10.32 11.42
CA GLY A 148 -11.12 -10.77 10.71
C GLY A 148 -11.88 -9.68 9.95
N GLU A 149 -11.41 -8.47 9.98
CA GLU A 149 -11.91 -7.33 9.20
C GLU A 149 -10.89 -6.86 8.18
N MET A 150 -11.36 -6.19 7.12
CA MET A 150 -10.48 -5.62 6.11
C MET A 150 -10.27 -4.13 6.39
N GLN A 151 -9.01 -3.76 6.64
CA GLN A 151 -8.58 -2.37 6.77
C GLN A 151 -8.19 -1.83 5.41
N GLN A 152 -8.91 -0.83 4.92
CA GLN A 152 -8.61 -0.18 3.64
C GLN A 152 -7.65 0.98 3.81
N ILE A 153 -6.61 1.00 2.99
CA ILE A 153 -5.72 2.15 2.80
C ILE A 153 -5.61 2.49 1.32
N GLU A 154 -5.45 3.76 1.02
CA GLU A 154 -5.39 4.26 -0.35
C GLU A 154 -4.38 5.39 -0.45
N GLN A 155 -3.65 5.43 -1.55
CA GLN A 155 -2.75 6.53 -1.90
C GLN A 155 -2.89 6.86 -3.38
N ARG A 156 -2.87 8.14 -3.66
CA ARG A 156 -2.88 8.72 -5.01
C ARG A 156 -1.51 9.32 -5.31
N PHE A 157 -1.00 9.05 -6.49
CA PHE A 157 0.18 9.70 -7.04
C PHE A 157 -0.17 10.33 -8.39
N GLY A 158 -0.16 11.64 -8.45
CA GLY A 158 -0.44 12.39 -9.67
C GLY A 158 0.81 13.08 -10.19
N PHE A 159 0.94 13.18 -11.50
CA PHE A 159 2.00 13.93 -12.15
C PHE A 159 1.53 14.59 -13.44
N ASP A 160 2.19 15.67 -13.80
CA ASP A 160 1.97 16.39 -15.03
C ASP A 160 2.97 15.95 -16.10
N ILE A 161 2.47 15.83 -17.31
CA ILE A 161 3.29 15.55 -18.50
C ILE A 161 3.63 16.89 -19.13
N LEU A 162 4.87 17.24 -19.09
CA LEU A 162 5.39 18.46 -19.67
C LEU A 162 5.65 18.34 -21.18
#